data_7b368bdf225b8265c1c47ddab8ac82bf
#
_entry.id   7b368bdf225b8265c1c47ddab8ac82bf
#
_cell.length_a   1.000
_cell.length_b   1.000
_cell.length_c   1.000
_cell.angle_alpha   90.00
_cell.angle_beta   90.00
_cell.angle_gamma   90.00
#
_symmetry.space_group_name_H-M   'P 1'
#
loop_
_entity.id
_entity.type
_entity.pdbx_description
1 polymer ?
#
loop_
_entity_poly.entity_id
_entity_poly.type
_entity_poly.pdbx_seq_one_letter_code
_entity_poly.pdbx_strand_id
1 'polypeptide(L)'
;MEIGGSGALVAGGASGLGEATARRLHADGAHVVIADLNDERGRALSDELGDRASFVRTDVTDAEGVQAAVSAAAGQAVPLRVAVSCAGIGGAGRVVGSKGPHSLERFEQVIRVNLIGTFNVMRLAAAVMAENEPVETGERGVCVNTASIAAFDGQIGQVAYSASKGAIVSMTLPAARDLAPLGIRVCAIAPGVFETPLLGNLPEDAIRALGTVVQFPDRFGQPQEFAALAAHIVENEMLNGEVIRLDGALRMPPR
;
A
#
# COMPACT_ATOMS: atom_id res chain seq x y z
N MET A 1 0.30 14.97 -11.45
CA MET A 1 -1.08 15.53 -11.50
C MET A 1 -1.49 16.11 -10.15
N GLU A 2 -2.53 16.92 -10.10
CA GLU A 2 -3.09 17.44 -8.85
C GLU A 2 -3.92 16.36 -8.14
N ILE A 3 -3.88 16.36 -6.79
CA ILE A 3 -4.70 15.47 -5.96
C ILE A 3 -6.14 15.99 -5.89
N GLY A 4 -6.29 17.29 -5.76
CA GLY A 4 -7.60 17.93 -5.69
C GLY A 4 -8.48 17.65 -6.92
N GLY A 5 -9.74 17.26 -6.70
CA GLY A 5 -10.68 16.92 -7.77
C GLY A 5 -10.43 15.56 -8.43
N SER A 6 -9.54 14.71 -7.85
CA SER A 6 -9.31 13.35 -8.31
C SER A 6 -10.02 12.33 -7.42
N GLY A 7 -10.46 11.21 -7.99
CA GLY A 7 -10.88 10.03 -7.27
C GLY A 7 -9.67 9.22 -6.81
N ALA A 8 -9.70 8.72 -5.58
CA ALA A 8 -8.66 7.89 -4.99
C ALA A 8 -9.25 6.62 -4.37
N LEU A 9 -8.63 5.48 -4.63
CA LEU A 9 -8.90 4.20 -3.97
C LEU A 9 -7.74 3.87 -3.03
N VAL A 10 -8.02 3.64 -1.75
CA VAL A 10 -7.02 3.21 -0.77
C VAL A 10 -7.39 1.84 -0.23
N ALA A 11 -6.70 0.80 -0.68
CA ALA A 11 -6.86 -0.57 -0.21
C ALA A 11 -6.04 -0.81 1.07
N GLY A 12 -6.68 -1.40 2.10
CA GLY A 12 -6.14 -1.42 3.46
C GLY A 12 -6.25 -0.05 4.13
N GLY A 13 -7.29 0.72 3.75
CA GLY A 13 -7.44 2.12 4.09
C GLY A 13 -8.03 2.42 5.47
N ALA A 14 -8.46 1.40 6.24
CA ALA A 14 -9.12 1.62 7.53
C ALA A 14 -8.15 1.66 8.74
N SER A 15 -6.84 1.54 8.51
CA SER A 15 -5.85 1.58 9.60
C SER A 15 -4.44 1.92 9.12
N GLY A 16 -3.59 2.36 10.05
CA GLY A 16 -2.14 2.53 9.87
C GLY A 16 -1.77 3.40 8.67
N LEU A 17 -0.92 2.87 7.77
CA LEU A 17 -0.42 3.60 6.60
C LEU A 17 -1.56 3.98 5.64
N GLY A 18 -2.50 3.04 5.43
CA GLY A 18 -3.65 3.26 4.55
C GLY A 18 -4.59 4.34 5.09
N GLU A 19 -4.93 4.31 6.38
CA GLU A 19 -5.75 5.34 7.02
C GLU A 19 -5.09 6.73 6.90
N ALA A 20 -3.80 6.84 7.23
CA ALA A 20 -3.07 8.09 7.10
C ALA A 20 -3.05 8.60 5.65
N THR A 21 -2.93 7.68 4.67
CA THR A 21 -2.98 8.02 3.24
C THR A 21 -4.37 8.49 2.83
N ALA A 22 -5.43 7.80 3.26
CA ALA A 22 -6.80 8.19 2.98
C ALA A 22 -7.12 9.60 3.53
N ARG A 23 -6.72 9.86 4.78
CA ARG A 23 -6.85 11.18 5.41
C ARG A 23 -6.08 12.26 4.66
N ARG A 24 -4.85 11.97 4.25
CA ARG A 24 -4.00 12.93 3.52
C ARG A 24 -4.60 13.27 2.16
N LEU A 25 -4.94 12.28 1.34
CA LEU A 25 -5.53 12.50 0.03
C LEU A 25 -6.87 13.24 0.12
N HIS A 26 -7.70 12.91 1.12
CA HIS A 26 -8.94 13.62 1.39
C HIS A 26 -8.71 15.10 1.77
N ALA A 27 -7.73 15.37 2.65
CA ALA A 27 -7.36 16.73 3.05
C ALA A 27 -6.85 17.56 1.86
N ASP A 28 -6.14 16.92 0.92
CA ASP A 28 -5.62 17.52 -0.31
C ASP A 28 -6.72 17.65 -1.41
N GLY A 29 -7.97 17.30 -1.11
CA GLY A 29 -9.14 17.55 -1.98
C GLY A 29 -9.58 16.37 -2.85
N ALA A 30 -9.04 15.17 -2.65
CA ALA A 30 -9.50 13.98 -3.35
C ALA A 30 -10.85 13.47 -2.83
N HIS A 31 -11.59 12.77 -3.69
CA HIS A 31 -12.70 11.91 -3.31
C HIS A 31 -12.16 10.50 -3.02
N VAL A 32 -12.24 10.04 -1.79
CA VAL A 32 -11.55 8.83 -1.33
C VAL A 32 -12.51 7.67 -1.10
N VAL A 33 -12.25 6.54 -1.76
CA VAL A 33 -12.87 5.26 -1.41
C VAL A 33 -11.89 4.47 -0.54
N ILE A 34 -12.32 4.19 0.69
CA ILE A 34 -11.62 3.38 1.68
C ILE A 34 -12.04 1.93 1.44
N ALA A 35 -11.12 1.07 1.02
CA ALA A 35 -11.36 -0.35 0.82
C ALA A 35 -10.63 -1.16 1.90
N ASP A 36 -11.36 -1.88 2.74
CA ASP A 36 -10.78 -2.65 3.86
C ASP A 36 -11.69 -3.82 4.26
N LEU A 37 -11.12 -4.82 4.94
CA LEU A 37 -11.89 -5.90 5.56
C LEU A 37 -12.63 -5.44 6.83
N ASN A 38 -12.11 -4.44 7.54
CA ASN A 38 -12.64 -3.97 8.80
C ASN A 38 -13.80 -2.98 8.56
N ASP A 39 -15.02 -3.53 8.58
CA ASP A 39 -16.25 -2.77 8.32
C ASP A 39 -16.47 -1.63 9.33
N GLU A 40 -16.25 -1.90 10.63
CA GLU A 40 -16.45 -0.92 11.69
C GLU A 40 -15.52 0.30 11.55
N ARG A 41 -14.20 0.05 11.43
CA ARG A 41 -13.21 1.12 11.28
C ARG A 41 -13.36 1.87 9.96
N GLY A 42 -13.63 1.13 8.87
CA GLY A 42 -13.78 1.74 7.56
C GLY A 42 -14.98 2.70 7.50
N ARG A 43 -16.13 2.30 8.05
CA ARG A 43 -17.31 3.19 8.16
C ARG A 43 -17.02 4.37 9.07
N ALA A 44 -16.50 4.13 10.27
CA ALA A 44 -16.17 5.22 11.19
C ALA A 44 -15.24 6.26 10.55
N LEU A 45 -14.23 5.81 9.81
CA LEU A 45 -13.32 6.72 9.10
C LEU A 45 -14.03 7.49 7.97
N SER A 46 -14.86 6.81 7.16
CA SER A 46 -15.60 7.50 6.10
C SER A 46 -16.59 8.52 6.65
N ASP A 47 -17.28 8.20 7.73
CA ASP A 47 -18.22 9.10 8.39
C ASP A 47 -17.50 10.32 9.00
N GLU A 48 -16.33 10.12 9.59
CA GLU A 48 -15.48 11.19 10.13
C GLU A 48 -14.99 12.13 9.03
N LEU A 49 -14.59 11.60 7.87
CA LEU A 49 -14.09 12.37 6.74
C LEU A 49 -15.21 13.10 5.98
N GLY A 50 -16.43 12.58 5.98
CA GLY A 50 -17.60 13.23 5.41
C GLY A 50 -17.74 13.10 3.88
N ASP A 51 -18.33 14.11 3.24
CA ASP A 51 -18.94 14.04 1.89
C ASP A 51 -18.03 13.50 0.76
N ARG A 52 -16.71 13.63 0.85
CA ARG A 52 -15.78 13.15 -0.16
C ARG A 52 -15.12 11.82 0.21
N ALA A 53 -15.67 11.10 1.18
CA ALA A 53 -15.18 9.80 1.58
C ALA A 53 -16.30 8.77 1.57
N SER A 54 -15.96 7.53 1.19
CA SER A 54 -16.88 6.41 1.29
C SER A 54 -16.10 5.13 1.63
N PHE A 55 -16.79 4.14 2.17
CA PHE A 55 -16.22 2.87 2.53
C PHE A 55 -16.83 1.72 1.74
N VAL A 56 -15.98 0.81 1.28
CA VAL A 56 -16.38 -0.46 0.65
C VAL A 56 -15.66 -1.60 1.35
N ARG A 57 -16.41 -2.53 1.96
CA ARG A 57 -15.83 -3.72 2.55
C ARG A 57 -15.19 -4.58 1.46
N THR A 58 -13.88 -4.79 1.52
CA THR A 58 -13.12 -5.40 0.43
C THR A 58 -12.08 -6.39 0.97
N ASP A 59 -12.13 -7.61 0.48
CA ASP A 59 -11.00 -8.54 0.53
C ASP A 59 -10.19 -8.37 -0.76
N VAL A 60 -8.93 -7.94 -0.64
CA VAL A 60 -8.07 -7.73 -1.82
C VAL A 60 -7.76 -9.02 -2.57
N THR A 61 -7.98 -10.19 -1.95
CA THR A 61 -7.79 -11.51 -2.58
C THR A 61 -8.99 -11.96 -3.41
N ASP A 62 -10.12 -11.25 -3.27
CA ASP A 62 -11.35 -11.47 -4.03
C ASP A 62 -11.44 -10.46 -5.19
N ALA A 63 -11.45 -10.96 -6.42
CA ALA A 63 -11.49 -10.10 -7.60
C ALA A 63 -12.81 -9.32 -7.73
N GLU A 64 -13.93 -9.92 -7.33
CA GLU A 64 -15.25 -9.26 -7.40
C GLU A 64 -15.37 -8.15 -6.36
N GLY A 65 -14.87 -8.41 -5.13
CA GLY A 65 -14.84 -7.41 -4.08
C GLY A 65 -13.95 -6.22 -4.44
N VAL A 66 -12.79 -6.45 -5.03
CA VAL A 66 -11.92 -5.36 -5.52
C VAL A 66 -12.57 -4.62 -6.68
N GLN A 67 -13.22 -5.33 -7.62
CA GLN A 67 -13.96 -4.69 -8.72
C GLN A 67 -15.07 -3.78 -8.20
N ALA A 68 -15.80 -4.21 -7.16
CA ALA A 68 -16.82 -3.36 -6.54
C ALA A 68 -16.23 -2.08 -5.93
N ALA A 69 -15.10 -2.17 -5.23
CA ALA A 69 -14.40 -0.99 -4.68
C ALA A 69 -13.88 -0.04 -5.78
N VAL A 70 -13.30 -0.59 -6.85
CA VAL A 70 -12.86 0.19 -8.02
C VAL A 70 -14.04 0.86 -8.71
N SER A 71 -15.16 0.14 -8.89
CA SER A 71 -16.38 0.69 -9.49
C SER A 71 -16.98 1.81 -8.63
N ALA A 72 -16.96 1.67 -7.31
CA ALA A 72 -17.38 2.73 -6.40
C ALA A 72 -16.49 3.98 -6.52
N ALA A 73 -15.17 3.80 -6.70
CA ALA A 73 -14.23 4.90 -6.90
C ALA A 73 -14.40 5.57 -8.27
N ALA A 74 -14.70 4.80 -9.33
CA ALA A 74 -14.96 5.29 -10.66
C ALA A 74 -16.35 5.98 -10.78
N GLY A 75 -17.31 5.55 -9.96
CA GLY A 75 -18.66 6.14 -9.91
C GLY A 75 -18.77 7.45 -9.13
N GLN A 76 -17.68 7.99 -8.61
CA GLN A 76 -17.63 9.29 -7.97
C GLN A 76 -17.87 10.43 -9.00
N ALA A 77 -18.11 11.64 -8.50
CA ALA A 77 -18.27 12.83 -9.35
C ALA A 77 -16.99 13.22 -10.11
N VAL A 78 -15.87 12.56 -9.79
CA VAL A 78 -14.54 12.81 -10.35
C VAL A 78 -13.91 11.50 -10.81
N PRO A 79 -13.03 11.51 -11.84
CA PRO A 79 -12.41 10.29 -12.35
C PRO A 79 -11.46 9.66 -11.33
N LEU A 80 -11.46 8.32 -11.23
CA LEU A 80 -10.45 7.58 -10.45
C LEU A 80 -9.07 7.76 -11.08
N ARG A 81 -8.15 8.41 -10.37
CA ARG A 81 -6.79 8.68 -10.82
C ARG A 81 -5.70 8.17 -9.89
N VAL A 82 -6.05 7.86 -8.65
CA VAL A 82 -5.08 7.42 -7.64
C VAL A 82 -5.51 6.07 -7.07
N ALA A 83 -4.62 5.09 -7.07
CA ALA A 83 -4.83 3.83 -6.37
C ALA A 83 -3.64 3.55 -5.45
N VAL A 84 -3.89 3.43 -4.14
CA VAL A 84 -2.86 3.13 -3.14
C VAL A 84 -3.15 1.79 -2.49
N SER A 85 -2.19 0.85 -2.57
CA SER A 85 -2.31 -0.49 -1.99
C SER A 85 -1.51 -0.57 -0.70
N CYS A 86 -2.20 -0.51 0.45
CA CYS A 86 -1.62 -0.66 1.79
C CYS A 86 -2.04 -1.97 2.48
N ALA A 87 -2.98 -2.72 1.90
CA ALA A 87 -3.41 -3.99 2.46
C ALA A 87 -2.26 -5.00 2.53
N GLY A 88 -2.09 -5.62 3.68
CA GLY A 88 -1.04 -6.62 3.87
C GLY A 88 -1.05 -7.24 5.25
N ILE A 89 -0.48 -8.43 5.34
CA ILE A 89 -0.31 -9.18 6.59
C ILE A 89 1.15 -9.52 6.81
N GLY A 90 1.55 -9.61 8.07
CA GLY A 90 2.82 -10.20 8.47
C GLY A 90 2.77 -11.73 8.35
N GLY A 91 3.94 -12.34 8.33
CA GLY A 91 4.07 -13.79 8.37
C GLY A 91 5.40 -14.16 8.99
N ALA A 92 5.40 -14.56 10.26
CA ALA A 92 6.59 -15.04 10.93
C ALA A 92 6.66 -16.57 10.88
N GLY A 93 7.77 -17.10 10.38
CA GLY A 93 8.02 -18.54 10.35
C GLY A 93 9.35 -18.86 9.69
N ARG A 94 10.17 -19.68 10.36
CA ARG A 94 11.44 -20.17 9.79
C ARG A 94 11.14 -21.21 8.72
N VAL A 95 12.01 -21.35 7.70
CA VAL A 95 11.91 -22.42 6.70
C VAL A 95 11.87 -23.79 7.37
N VAL A 96 12.70 -23.98 8.39
CA VAL A 96 12.61 -25.12 9.32
C VAL A 96 12.68 -24.59 10.74
N GLY A 97 11.64 -24.85 11.51
CA GLY A 97 11.53 -24.50 12.93
C GLY A 97 11.54 -25.72 13.84
N SER A 98 11.34 -25.50 15.14
CA SER A 98 11.27 -26.59 16.14
C SER A 98 10.10 -27.56 15.95
N LYS A 99 9.07 -27.13 15.22
CA LYS A 99 7.86 -27.93 14.92
C LYS A 99 7.88 -28.55 13.51
N GLY A 100 9.02 -28.44 12.78
CA GLY A 100 9.14 -28.94 11.42
C GLY A 100 9.24 -27.83 10.36
N PRO A 101 8.94 -28.14 9.09
CA PRO A 101 9.00 -27.20 7.99
C PRO A 101 7.94 -26.10 8.11
N HIS A 102 8.20 -24.95 7.47
CA HIS A 102 7.21 -23.86 7.36
C HIS A 102 5.91 -24.38 6.72
N SER A 103 4.76 -23.99 7.26
CA SER A 103 3.47 -24.30 6.64
C SER A 103 3.37 -23.66 5.25
N LEU A 104 3.09 -24.47 4.23
CA LEU A 104 2.86 -24.00 2.87
C LEU A 104 1.62 -23.10 2.79
N GLU A 105 0.54 -23.47 3.49
CA GLU A 105 -0.71 -22.69 3.57
C GLU A 105 -0.46 -21.27 4.11
N ARG A 106 0.40 -21.15 5.15
CA ARG A 106 0.75 -19.84 5.71
C ARG A 106 1.59 -19.02 4.74
N PHE A 107 2.50 -19.64 4.04
CA PHE A 107 3.28 -19.00 2.98
C PHE A 107 2.34 -18.50 1.86
N GLU A 108 1.46 -19.36 1.36
CA GLU A 108 0.47 -19.02 0.33
C GLU A 108 -0.47 -17.90 0.76
N GLN A 109 -0.92 -17.91 2.01
CA GLN A 109 -1.77 -16.84 2.54
C GLN A 109 -1.08 -15.47 2.46
N VAL A 110 0.21 -15.40 2.86
CA VAL A 110 1.00 -14.14 2.79
C VAL A 110 1.17 -13.68 1.34
N ILE A 111 1.49 -14.60 0.43
CA ILE A 111 1.61 -14.28 -1.00
C ILE A 111 0.27 -13.83 -1.55
N ARG A 112 -0.81 -14.52 -1.23
CA ARG A 112 -2.17 -14.20 -1.71
C ARG A 112 -2.59 -12.80 -1.30
N VAL A 113 -2.45 -12.44 -0.04
CA VAL A 113 -2.85 -11.11 0.44
C VAL A 113 -1.89 -10.03 -0.07
N ASN A 114 -0.59 -10.18 0.19
CA ASN A 114 0.37 -9.10 -0.03
C ASN A 114 0.70 -8.87 -1.51
N LEU A 115 0.84 -9.94 -2.29
CA LEU A 115 1.24 -9.84 -3.71
C LEU A 115 0.03 -9.88 -4.63
N ILE A 116 -0.75 -10.98 -4.58
CA ILE A 116 -1.89 -11.14 -5.49
C ILE A 116 -2.94 -10.05 -5.23
N GLY A 117 -3.20 -9.72 -3.95
CA GLY A 117 -4.10 -8.62 -3.58
C GLY A 117 -3.64 -7.27 -4.11
N THR A 118 -2.35 -6.93 -3.95
CA THR A 118 -1.78 -5.70 -4.50
C THR A 118 -1.90 -5.65 -6.03
N PHE A 119 -1.55 -6.73 -6.72
CA PHE A 119 -1.69 -6.82 -8.17
C PHE A 119 -3.15 -6.70 -8.62
N ASN A 120 -4.08 -7.32 -7.87
CA ASN A 120 -5.50 -7.27 -8.17
C ASN A 120 -6.07 -5.84 -8.09
N VAL A 121 -5.71 -5.09 -7.05
CA VAL A 121 -6.07 -3.67 -6.93
C VAL A 121 -5.47 -2.86 -8.08
N MET A 122 -4.16 -3.00 -8.33
CA MET A 122 -3.45 -2.25 -9.37
C MET A 122 -4.05 -2.51 -10.77
N ARG A 123 -4.22 -3.78 -11.17
CA ARG A 123 -4.73 -4.13 -12.52
C ARG A 123 -6.14 -3.62 -12.79
N LEU A 124 -7.02 -3.68 -11.78
CA LEU A 124 -8.42 -3.24 -11.93
C LEU A 124 -8.55 -1.72 -11.90
N ALA A 125 -7.79 -1.05 -11.02
CA ALA A 125 -7.74 0.40 -11.01
C ALA A 125 -7.11 0.96 -12.30
N ALA A 126 -6.01 0.37 -12.78
CA ALA A 126 -5.36 0.79 -14.02
C ALA A 126 -6.28 0.61 -15.25
N ALA A 127 -7.09 -0.46 -15.30
CA ALA A 127 -8.06 -0.66 -16.38
C ALA A 127 -9.09 0.49 -16.45
N VAL A 128 -9.58 0.96 -15.29
CA VAL A 128 -10.49 2.11 -15.23
C VAL A 128 -9.76 3.42 -15.56
N MET A 129 -8.56 3.62 -15.01
CA MET A 129 -7.76 4.81 -15.28
C MET A 129 -7.43 4.97 -16.77
N ALA A 130 -7.23 3.87 -17.49
CA ALA A 130 -6.92 3.87 -18.93
C ALA A 130 -8.03 4.50 -19.78
N GLU A 131 -9.29 4.44 -19.31
CA GLU A 131 -10.46 5.02 -19.98
C GLU A 131 -10.67 6.52 -19.66
N ASN A 132 -9.92 7.08 -18.71
CA ASN A 132 -10.04 8.49 -18.35
C ASN A 132 -9.52 9.38 -19.47
N GLU A 133 -10.10 10.57 -19.63
CA GLU A 133 -9.46 11.65 -20.37
C GLU A 133 -8.14 12.03 -19.67
N PRO A 134 -7.04 12.13 -20.40
CA PRO A 134 -5.75 12.52 -19.81
C PRO A 134 -5.80 13.96 -19.31
N VAL A 135 -5.03 14.26 -18.25
CA VAL A 135 -4.76 15.64 -17.87
C VAL A 135 -3.80 16.30 -18.89
N GLU A 136 -3.53 17.59 -18.76
CA GLU A 136 -2.72 18.36 -19.73
C GLU A 136 -1.36 17.72 -20.03
N THR A 137 -0.74 17.06 -19.05
CA THR A 137 0.55 16.37 -19.21
C THR A 137 0.45 14.99 -19.87
N GLY A 138 -0.75 14.52 -20.18
CA GLY A 138 -1.00 13.20 -20.75
C GLY A 138 -1.22 12.11 -19.69
N GLU A 139 -1.13 12.43 -18.41
CA GLU A 139 -1.33 11.46 -17.32
C GLU A 139 -2.81 11.13 -17.14
N ARG A 140 -3.12 9.84 -16.90
CA ARG A 140 -4.46 9.34 -16.59
C ARG A 140 -4.59 8.83 -15.16
N GLY A 141 -3.46 8.48 -14.52
CA GLY A 141 -3.49 8.02 -13.15
C GLY A 141 -2.15 7.49 -12.64
N VAL A 142 -2.12 7.13 -11.37
CA VAL A 142 -0.97 6.55 -10.68
C VAL A 142 -1.37 5.47 -9.70
N CYS A 143 -0.60 4.37 -9.68
CA CYS A 143 -0.70 3.31 -8.69
C CYS A 143 0.52 3.39 -7.75
N VAL A 144 0.28 3.47 -6.44
CA VAL A 144 1.31 3.45 -5.40
C VAL A 144 1.16 2.18 -4.57
N ASN A 145 2.16 1.30 -4.63
CA ASN A 145 2.14 0.02 -3.93
C ASN A 145 3.01 0.06 -2.66
N THR A 146 2.62 -0.70 -1.64
CA THR A 146 3.39 -0.80 -0.40
C THR A 146 4.27 -2.05 -0.41
N ALA A 147 5.56 -1.86 -0.65
CA ALA A 147 6.60 -2.86 -0.45
C ALA A 147 7.02 -2.94 1.03
N SER A 148 8.27 -3.15 1.34
CA SER A 148 8.89 -3.11 2.67
C SER A 148 10.40 -3.14 2.52
N ILE A 149 11.14 -2.62 3.51
CA ILE A 149 12.59 -2.88 3.63
C ILE A 149 12.89 -4.38 3.74
N ALA A 150 11.94 -5.19 4.23
CA ALA A 150 12.07 -6.65 4.26
C ALA A 150 12.21 -7.29 2.86
N ALA A 151 11.90 -6.57 1.79
CA ALA A 151 12.20 -6.97 0.42
C ALA A 151 13.70 -7.03 0.13
N PHE A 152 14.51 -6.27 0.87
CA PHE A 152 15.96 -6.12 0.71
C PHE A 152 16.72 -6.75 1.88
N ASP A 153 16.30 -6.46 3.10
CA ASP A 153 17.00 -6.77 4.34
C ASP A 153 16.14 -7.71 5.24
N GLY A 154 15.54 -8.77 4.68
CA GLY A 154 14.65 -9.67 5.41
C GLY A 154 15.32 -10.37 6.59
N GLN A 155 14.64 -10.43 7.72
CA GLN A 155 15.11 -11.08 8.95
C GLN A 155 14.78 -12.57 8.99
N ILE A 156 15.42 -13.29 9.90
CA ILE A 156 15.10 -14.68 10.20
C ILE A 156 13.63 -14.84 10.54
N GLY A 157 12.94 -15.72 9.82
CA GLY A 157 11.50 -15.95 9.97
C GLY A 157 10.61 -15.10 9.06
N GLN A 158 11.17 -14.24 8.21
CA GLN A 158 10.38 -13.40 7.30
C GLN A 158 10.31 -13.92 5.85
N VAL A 159 10.63 -15.21 5.60
CA VAL A 159 10.76 -15.73 4.22
C VAL A 159 9.50 -15.47 3.37
N ALA A 160 8.30 -15.72 3.88
CA ALA A 160 7.05 -15.49 3.16
C ALA A 160 6.79 -13.98 2.93
N TYR A 161 6.99 -13.19 3.99
CA TYR A 161 6.81 -11.73 3.93
C TYR A 161 7.81 -11.08 2.98
N SER A 162 9.10 -11.40 3.11
CA SER A 162 10.15 -10.88 2.22
C SER A 162 9.93 -11.29 0.76
N ALA A 163 9.51 -12.54 0.51
CA ALA A 163 9.16 -13.00 -0.83
C ALA A 163 8.00 -12.15 -1.42
N SER A 164 6.93 -11.94 -0.65
CA SER A 164 5.80 -11.14 -1.10
C SER A 164 6.17 -9.68 -1.40
N LYS A 165 6.98 -9.06 -0.52
CA LYS A 165 7.39 -7.65 -0.67
C LYS A 165 8.51 -7.48 -1.71
N GLY A 166 9.38 -8.48 -1.87
CA GLY A 166 10.36 -8.54 -2.97
C GLY A 166 9.68 -8.66 -4.34
N ALA A 167 8.60 -9.42 -4.44
CA ALA A 167 7.81 -9.51 -5.66
C ALA A 167 7.15 -8.17 -6.03
N ILE A 168 6.66 -7.39 -5.05
CA ILE A 168 6.15 -6.03 -5.31
C ILE A 168 7.26 -5.13 -5.86
N VAL A 169 8.46 -5.18 -5.29
CA VAL A 169 9.63 -4.45 -5.82
C VAL A 169 9.88 -4.83 -7.28
N SER A 170 9.94 -6.15 -7.56
CA SER A 170 10.26 -6.67 -8.90
C SER A 170 9.18 -6.36 -9.93
N MET A 171 7.89 -6.32 -9.57
CA MET A 171 6.81 -6.02 -10.51
C MET A 171 6.64 -4.51 -10.79
N THR A 172 7.21 -3.62 -9.99
CA THR A 172 6.98 -2.16 -10.10
C THR A 172 7.44 -1.62 -11.45
N LEU A 173 8.67 -1.90 -11.86
CA LEU A 173 9.20 -1.39 -13.13
C LEU A 173 8.51 -2.01 -14.38
N PRO A 174 8.30 -3.34 -14.46
CA PRO A 174 7.54 -3.91 -15.58
C PRO A 174 6.13 -3.33 -15.69
N ALA A 175 5.40 -3.22 -14.58
CA ALA A 175 4.06 -2.62 -14.58
C ALA A 175 4.06 -1.15 -15.02
N ALA A 176 5.05 -0.36 -14.58
CA ALA A 176 5.20 1.01 -15.03
C ALA A 176 5.45 1.11 -16.54
N ARG A 177 6.22 0.17 -17.12
CA ARG A 177 6.48 0.12 -18.57
C ARG A 177 5.25 -0.33 -19.36
N ASP A 178 4.50 -1.32 -18.85
CA ASP A 178 3.28 -1.81 -19.48
C ASP A 178 2.19 -0.73 -19.52
N LEU A 179 2.10 0.09 -18.47
CA LEU A 179 1.07 1.11 -18.31
C LEU A 179 1.47 2.51 -18.84
N ALA A 180 2.76 2.73 -19.13
CA ALA A 180 3.24 4.01 -19.65
C ALA A 180 2.54 4.46 -20.95
N PRO A 181 2.28 3.58 -21.95
CA PRO A 181 1.52 3.98 -23.16
C PRO A 181 0.10 4.43 -22.86
N LEU A 182 -0.44 4.06 -21.69
CA LEU A 182 -1.78 4.44 -21.22
C LEU A 182 -1.76 5.70 -20.35
N GLY A 183 -0.59 6.33 -20.14
CA GLY A 183 -0.47 7.50 -19.28
C GLY A 183 -0.64 7.19 -17.78
N ILE A 184 -0.31 5.97 -17.35
CA ILE A 184 -0.45 5.55 -15.95
C ILE A 184 0.93 5.23 -15.37
N ARG A 185 1.24 5.83 -14.24
CA ARG A 185 2.48 5.60 -13.49
C ARG A 185 2.31 4.52 -12.42
N VAL A 186 3.41 3.83 -12.11
CA VAL A 186 3.46 2.86 -11.02
C VAL A 186 4.71 3.10 -10.19
N CYS A 187 4.54 3.33 -8.89
CA CYS A 187 5.64 3.39 -7.93
C CYS A 187 5.36 2.49 -6.73
N ALA A 188 6.41 2.18 -5.98
CA ALA A 188 6.28 1.51 -4.70
C ALA A 188 7.03 2.27 -3.59
N ILE A 189 6.46 2.27 -2.39
CA ILE A 189 7.15 2.73 -1.18
C ILE A 189 7.57 1.48 -0.41
N ALA A 190 8.81 1.42 0.04
CA ALA A 190 9.35 0.39 0.92
C ALA A 190 9.57 0.99 2.33
N PRO A 191 8.53 0.98 3.20
CA PRO A 191 8.64 1.54 4.53
C PRO A 191 9.57 0.69 5.42
N GLY A 192 10.24 1.36 6.33
CA GLY A 192 10.91 0.76 7.48
C GLY A 192 9.91 0.36 8.56
N VAL A 193 10.27 0.61 9.82
CA VAL A 193 9.38 0.35 10.95
C VAL A 193 8.55 1.60 11.23
N PHE A 194 7.23 1.45 11.14
CA PHE A 194 6.25 2.53 11.34
C PHE A 194 5.30 2.20 12.49
N GLU A 195 4.84 3.21 13.21
CA GLU A 195 3.83 3.10 14.25
C GLU A 195 2.47 2.74 13.64
N THR A 196 2.19 1.46 13.52
CA THR A 196 0.96 0.91 12.93
C THR A 196 0.41 -0.23 13.77
N PRO A 197 -0.87 -0.62 13.61
CA PRO A 197 -1.40 -1.81 14.29
C PRO A 197 -0.63 -3.09 13.97
N LEU A 198 0.03 -3.18 12.82
CA LEU A 198 0.88 -4.31 12.46
C LEU A 198 2.09 -4.44 13.40
N LEU A 199 2.70 -3.32 13.78
CA LEU A 199 3.79 -3.28 14.77
C LEU A 199 3.30 -3.70 16.16
N GLY A 200 2.11 -3.25 16.57
CA GLY A 200 1.50 -3.58 17.86
C GLY A 200 1.18 -5.07 18.07
N ASN A 201 1.21 -5.87 17.01
CA ASN A 201 1.07 -7.33 17.10
C ASN A 201 2.38 -8.06 17.42
N LEU A 202 3.51 -7.36 17.50
CA LEU A 202 4.80 -7.94 17.87
C LEU A 202 4.99 -7.94 19.41
N PRO A 203 5.79 -8.88 19.95
CA PRO A 203 6.20 -8.82 21.36
C PRO A 203 6.94 -7.52 21.68
N GLU A 204 6.75 -7.00 22.90
CA GLU A 204 7.37 -5.73 23.33
C GLU A 204 8.90 -5.71 23.17
N ASP A 205 9.56 -6.84 23.48
CA ASP A 205 11.02 -6.95 23.32
C ASP A 205 11.45 -6.83 21.86
N ALA A 206 10.65 -7.35 20.92
CA ALA A 206 10.91 -7.20 19.49
C ALA A 206 10.70 -5.74 19.04
N ILE A 207 9.66 -5.08 19.53
CA ILE A 207 9.41 -3.66 19.25
C ILE A 207 10.58 -2.81 19.77
N ARG A 208 11.03 -3.07 20.99
CA ARG A 208 12.17 -2.36 21.58
C ARG A 208 13.46 -2.55 20.79
N ALA A 209 13.74 -3.80 20.37
CA ALA A 209 14.92 -4.11 19.56
C ALA A 209 14.87 -3.40 18.21
N LEU A 210 13.70 -3.32 17.56
CA LEU A 210 13.52 -2.59 16.31
C LEU A 210 13.72 -1.07 16.48
N GLY A 211 13.34 -0.50 17.63
CA GLY A 211 13.53 0.92 17.93
C GLY A 211 15.00 1.34 17.98
N THR A 212 15.91 0.44 18.38
CA THR A 212 17.35 0.75 18.51
C THR A 212 18.12 0.75 17.20
N VAL A 213 17.54 0.31 16.10
CA VAL A 213 18.25 0.16 14.81
C VAL A 213 17.90 1.24 13.77
N VAL A 214 16.93 2.09 14.03
CA VAL A 214 16.66 3.28 13.22
C VAL A 214 17.76 4.31 13.51
N GLN A 215 18.43 4.78 12.45
CA GLN A 215 19.61 5.63 12.63
C GLN A 215 19.24 7.10 12.87
N PHE A 216 18.38 7.65 12.02
CA PHE A 216 17.86 9.01 12.14
C PHE A 216 16.63 9.19 11.24
N PRO A 217 15.54 9.80 11.76
CA PRO A 217 15.34 10.24 13.16
C PRO A 217 15.29 9.04 14.12
N ASP A 218 15.74 9.23 15.38
CA ASP A 218 15.78 8.17 16.41
C ASP A 218 14.36 7.86 16.95
N ARG A 219 13.52 7.35 16.08
CA ARG A 219 12.13 6.93 16.34
C ARG A 219 11.59 6.09 15.19
N PHE A 220 10.48 5.43 15.40
CA PHE A 220 9.71 4.83 14.33
C PHE A 220 9.13 5.89 13.37
N GLY A 221 8.92 5.49 12.13
CA GLY A 221 8.20 6.30 11.17
C GLY A 221 6.75 6.51 11.60
N GLN A 222 6.24 7.69 11.34
CA GLN A 222 4.83 8.01 11.57
C GLN A 222 4.03 7.73 10.28
N PRO A 223 2.81 7.14 10.35
CA PRO A 223 1.99 6.88 9.18
C PRO A 223 1.80 8.10 8.26
N GLN A 224 1.80 9.31 8.81
CA GLN A 224 1.69 10.56 8.07
C GLN A 224 2.91 10.82 7.16
N GLU A 225 4.09 10.30 7.49
CA GLU A 225 5.29 10.42 6.66
C GLU A 225 5.19 9.54 5.41
N PHE A 226 4.59 8.35 5.55
CA PHE A 226 4.24 7.50 4.42
C PHE A 226 3.20 8.18 3.51
N ALA A 227 2.14 8.72 4.11
CA ALA A 227 1.09 9.44 3.39
C ALA A 227 1.63 10.67 2.65
N ALA A 228 2.58 11.41 3.24
CA ALA A 228 3.24 12.53 2.60
C ALA A 228 4.04 12.11 1.36
N LEU A 229 4.76 10.97 1.43
CA LEU A 229 5.49 10.44 0.27
C LEU A 229 4.53 9.91 -0.80
N ALA A 230 3.43 9.25 -0.41
CA ALA A 230 2.40 8.81 -1.35
C ALA A 230 1.79 10.00 -2.10
N ALA A 231 1.42 11.08 -1.40
CA ALA A 231 0.94 12.31 -2.01
C ALA A 231 2.00 12.93 -2.95
N HIS A 232 3.27 12.99 -2.52
CA HIS A 232 4.35 13.48 -3.38
C HIS A 232 4.52 12.65 -4.66
N ILE A 233 4.38 11.32 -4.59
CA ILE A 233 4.42 10.46 -5.79
C ILE A 233 3.24 10.79 -6.74
N VAL A 234 2.07 11.10 -6.21
CA VAL A 234 0.92 11.53 -7.03
C VAL A 234 1.25 12.82 -7.78
N GLU A 235 1.79 13.82 -7.08
CA GLU A 235 2.06 15.16 -7.63
C GLU A 235 3.29 15.21 -8.52
N ASN A 236 4.30 14.36 -8.30
CA ASN A 236 5.57 14.37 -9.02
C ASN A 236 5.54 13.39 -10.20
N GLU A 237 5.20 13.88 -11.36
CA GLU A 237 5.03 13.09 -12.59
C GLU A 237 6.31 12.40 -13.07
N MET A 238 7.49 12.85 -12.65
CA MET A 238 8.76 12.22 -13.04
C MET A 238 9.03 10.92 -12.24
N LEU A 239 8.31 10.69 -11.13
CA LEU A 239 8.39 9.44 -10.38
C LEU A 239 7.55 8.35 -11.06
N ASN A 240 8.21 7.43 -11.75
CA ASN A 240 7.58 6.28 -12.40
C ASN A 240 8.54 5.08 -12.43
N GLY A 241 8.06 3.91 -12.07
CA GLY A 241 8.84 2.67 -12.04
C GLY A 241 9.82 2.55 -10.86
N GLU A 242 9.75 3.46 -9.88
CA GLU A 242 10.71 3.55 -8.77
C GLU A 242 10.17 2.89 -7.49
N VAL A 243 11.10 2.36 -6.71
CA VAL A 243 10.85 1.83 -5.37
C VAL A 243 11.61 2.67 -4.35
N ILE A 244 10.89 3.48 -3.59
CA ILE A 244 11.48 4.43 -2.65
C ILE A 244 11.52 3.84 -1.25
N ARG A 245 12.72 3.63 -0.68
CA ARG A 245 12.88 3.27 0.73
C ARG A 245 12.56 4.49 1.61
N LEU A 246 11.67 4.28 2.59
CA LEU A 246 11.31 5.28 3.59
C LEU A 246 11.56 4.68 4.98
N ASP A 247 12.78 4.74 5.48
CA ASP A 247 13.23 3.87 6.56
C ASP A 247 14.21 4.48 7.57
N GLY A 248 14.47 5.78 7.50
CA GLY A 248 15.43 6.43 8.43
C GLY A 248 16.84 5.80 8.40
N ALA A 249 17.29 5.38 7.22
CA ALA A 249 18.55 4.67 6.97
C ALA A 249 18.66 3.31 7.69
N LEU A 250 17.53 2.73 8.10
CA LEU A 250 17.49 1.40 8.71
C LEU A 250 17.94 0.32 7.72
N ARG A 251 18.82 -0.56 8.18
CA ARG A 251 19.12 -1.86 7.55
C ARG A 251 18.87 -2.91 8.61
N MET A 252 17.89 -3.78 8.37
CA MET A 252 17.50 -4.77 9.38
C MET A 252 18.63 -5.78 9.63
N PRO A 253 19.03 -5.98 10.89
CA PRO A 253 19.96 -7.08 11.21
C PRO A 253 19.26 -8.42 10.97
N PRO A 254 20.03 -9.53 10.89
CA PRO A 254 19.45 -10.87 10.71
C PRO A 254 18.48 -11.29 11.82
N ARG A 255 18.60 -10.68 13.00
CA ARG A 255 17.77 -10.90 14.21
C ARG A 255 17.54 -9.59 14.93
#